data_27106916cdcd487b500fb983d4c04503
#
_entry.id   27106916cdcd487b500fb983d4c04503
#
_cell.length_a   1.000
_cell.length_b   1.000
_cell.length_c   1.000
_cell.angle_alpha   90.00
_cell.angle_beta   90.00
_cell.angle_gamma   90.00
#
_symmetry.space_group_name_H-M   'P 1'
#
loop_
_entity.id
_entity.type
_entity.pdbx_description
1 polymer ?
#
loop_
_entity_poly.entity_id
_entity_poly.type
_entity_poly.pdbx_seq_one_letter_code
_entity_poly.pdbx_strand_id
1 'polypeptide(L)'
;GLGDVYKRQEYLLDAPQSVHTGQKLHVNSAAGYWSAFRAVLHTAYRDRKIKENPNGFLDRIESIPTMREHLSQEELIRLAETPCEEEVLKRAFLFGCLTGLRKSDIKQLTWQQIQPYTNGKMFVTTRMQKTKQIVHNPISDEAYRLLGERHDGLIFDGFKDKMLQGPLKRWLLAAGITKKITFHC
;
A
#
# COMPACT_ATOMS: atom_id res chain seq x y z
N GLY A 1 -23.33 17.62 23.54
CA GLY A 1 -22.90 17.05 24.82
C GLY A 1 -22.26 15.67 24.68
N LEU A 2 -21.85 15.03 25.80
CA LEU A 2 -21.27 13.68 25.78
C LEU A 2 -22.16 12.65 25.05
N GLY A 3 -23.49 12.75 25.21
CA GLY A 3 -24.44 11.91 24.50
C GLY A 3 -24.34 11.97 22.97
N ASP A 4 -23.97 13.11 22.40
CA ASP A 4 -23.82 13.28 20.96
C ASP A 4 -22.53 12.61 20.44
N VAL A 5 -21.53 12.49 21.30
CA VAL A 5 -20.27 11.80 20.96
C VAL A 5 -20.46 10.28 20.97
N TYR A 6 -21.23 9.73 21.93
CA TYR A 6 -21.64 8.31 21.93
C TYR A 6 -22.46 7.95 20.70
N LYS A 7 -23.46 8.76 20.35
CA LYS A 7 -24.25 8.58 19.12
C LYS A 7 -23.36 8.54 17.86
N ARG A 8 -22.25 9.29 17.86
CA ARG A 8 -21.31 9.27 16.73
C ARG A 8 -20.54 7.94 16.64
N GLN A 9 -20.21 7.34 17.78
CA GLN A 9 -19.58 6.01 17.80
C GLN A 9 -20.52 4.93 17.26
N GLU A 10 -21.76 4.91 17.77
CA GLU A 10 -22.81 4.00 17.28
C GLU A 10 -23.05 4.19 15.78
N TYR A 11 -23.15 5.45 15.34
CA TYR A 11 -23.29 5.79 13.94
C TYR A 11 -22.17 5.20 13.08
N LEU A 12 -20.91 5.30 13.52
CA LEU A 12 -19.77 4.76 12.76
C LEU A 12 -19.79 3.23 12.65
N LEU A 13 -20.39 2.53 13.60
CA LEU A 13 -20.51 1.07 13.59
C LEU A 13 -21.70 0.58 12.76
N ASP A 14 -22.81 1.32 12.77
CA ASP A 14 -24.07 0.79 12.25
C ASP A 14 -24.62 1.49 10.99
N ALA A 15 -24.38 2.78 10.81
CA ALA A 15 -25.07 3.56 9.81
C ALA A 15 -24.31 3.83 8.48
N PRO A 16 -22.99 4.12 8.46
CA PRO A 16 -22.39 4.57 7.23
C PRO A 16 -22.19 3.44 6.23
N GLN A 17 -22.79 3.64 5.05
CA GLN A 17 -22.50 2.83 3.88
C GLN A 17 -21.36 3.45 3.10
N SER A 18 -20.45 2.63 2.61
CA SER A 18 -19.44 3.08 1.67
C SER A 18 -20.11 3.62 0.41
N VAL A 19 -19.79 4.87 0.05
CA VAL A 19 -20.29 5.53 -1.17
C VAL A 19 -20.00 4.71 -2.44
N HIS A 20 -18.90 3.93 -2.41
CA HIS A 20 -18.47 3.14 -3.56
C HIS A 20 -19.07 1.72 -3.62
N THR A 21 -19.43 1.14 -2.48
CA THR A 21 -19.86 -0.27 -2.42
C THR A 21 -21.29 -0.45 -1.91
N GLY A 22 -21.90 0.58 -1.34
CA GLY A 22 -23.21 0.48 -0.68
C GLY A 22 -23.23 -0.41 0.58
N GLN A 23 -22.09 -0.98 0.96
CA GLN A 23 -21.98 -1.87 2.12
C GLN A 23 -21.65 -1.08 3.39
N LYS A 24 -21.95 -1.66 4.55
CA LYS A 24 -21.55 -1.11 5.85
C LYS A 24 -20.03 -0.88 5.89
N LEU A 25 -19.63 0.14 6.61
CA LEU A 25 -18.22 0.46 6.81
C LEU A 25 -17.53 -0.70 7.54
N HIS A 26 -16.38 -1.12 7.04
CA HIS A 26 -15.59 -2.14 7.71
C HIS A 26 -15.12 -1.63 9.09
N VAL A 27 -15.14 -2.47 10.12
CA VAL A 27 -14.82 -2.10 11.51
C VAL A 27 -13.47 -1.38 11.64
N ASN A 28 -12.45 -1.79 10.88
CA ASN A 28 -11.14 -1.13 10.90
C ASN A 28 -11.19 0.30 10.31
N SER A 29 -12.07 0.55 9.35
CA SER A 29 -12.31 1.90 8.84
C SER A 29 -13.04 2.75 9.87
N ALA A 30 -14.05 2.18 10.54
CA ALA A 30 -14.76 2.82 11.65
C ALA A 30 -13.78 3.16 12.79
N ALA A 31 -12.90 2.24 13.18
CA ALA A 31 -11.85 2.47 14.18
C ALA A 31 -10.90 3.59 13.77
N GLY A 32 -10.51 3.66 12.50
CA GLY A 32 -9.69 4.75 11.96
C GLY A 32 -10.37 6.10 12.05
N TYR A 33 -11.61 6.21 11.60
CA TYR A 33 -12.39 7.46 11.70
C TYR A 33 -12.65 7.86 13.15
N TRP A 34 -12.95 6.89 14.01
CA TRP A 34 -13.12 7.13 15.43
C TRP A 34 -11.85 7.67 16.09
N SER A 35 -10.69 7.09 15.78
CA SER A 35 -9.40 7.56 16.27
C SER A 35 -9.09 8.98 15.81
N ALA A 36 -9.38 9.31 14.55
CA ALA A 36 -9.22 10.66 14.01
C ALA A 36 -10.15 11.67 14.74
N PHE A 37 -11.41 11.30 14.97
CA PHE A 37 -12.36 12.14 15.69
C PHE A 37 -11.92 12.38 17.15
N ARG A 38 -11.46 11.34 17.86
CA ARG A 38 -10.90 11.46 19.20
C ARG A 38 -9.66 12.37 19.26
N ALA A 39 -8.81 12.34 18.24
CA ALA A 39 -7.68 13.25 18.13
C ALA A 39 -8.12 14.71 17.99
N VAL A 40 -9.19 14.99 17.23
CA VAL A 40 -9.78 16.33 17.13
C VAL A 40 -10.31 16.81 18.47
N LEU A 41 -11.04 15.94 19.21
CA LEU A 41 -11.54 16.28 20.55
C LEU A 41 -10.41 16.59 21.54
N HIS A 42 -9.33 15.80 21.49
CA HIS A 42 -8.14 16.04 22.32
C HIS A 42 -7.49 17.39 21.99
N THR A 43 -7.35 17.71 20.71
CA THR A 43 -6.80 18.99 20.25
C THR A 43 -7.69 20.15 20.70
N ALA A 44 -9.00 20.02 20.53
CA ALA A 44 -9.97 21.06 20.96
C ALA A 44 -9.89 21.32 22.48
N TYR A 45 -9.71 20.28 23.29
CA TYR A 45 -9.49 20.42 24.73
C TYR A 45 -8.16 21.11 25.03
N ARG A 46 -7.06 20.66 24.45
CA ARG A 46 -5.73 21.26 24.60
C ARG A 46 -5.74 22.76 24.24
N ASP A 47 -6.42 23.10 23.15
CA ASP A 47 -6.55 24.47 22.65
C ASP A 47 -7.66 25.28 23.36
N ARG A 48 -8.21 24.75 24.49
CA ARG A 48 -9.25 25.37 25.32
C ARG A 48 -10.52 25.72 24.57
N LYS A 49 -10.84 25.05 23.48
CA LYS A 49 -12.11 25.22 22.73
C LYS A 49 -13.27 24.47 23.39
N ILE A 50 -12.99 23.42 24.14
CA ILE A 50 -13.94 22.69 24.99
C ILE A 50 -13.40 22.66 26.42
N LYS A 51 -14.32 22.66 27.39
CA LYS A 51 -13.97 22.74 28.82
C LYS A 51 -13.46 21.43 29.40
N GLU A 52 -13.92 20.28 28.86
CA GLU A 52 -13.62 18.96 29.35
C GLU A 52 -13.14 18.09 28.19
N ASN A 53 -12.23 17.15 28.49
CA ASN A 53 -11.77 16.17 27.50
C ASN A 53 -12.70 14.94 27.52
N PRO A 54 -13.56 14.75 26.50
CA PRO A 54 -14.49 13.61 26.50
C PRO A 54 -13.79 12.26 26.28
N ASN A 55 -12.54 12.26 25.83
CA ASN A 55 -11.82 11.02 25.50
C ASN A 55 -11.60 10.08 26.69
N GLY A 56 -11.67 10.59 27.94
CA GLY A 56 -11.58 9.78 29.16
C GLY A 56 -12.78 8.86 29.37
N PHE A 57 -13.91 9.18 28.74
CA PHE A 57 -15.18 8.46 28.89
C PHE A 57 -15.59 7.69 27.62
N LEU A 58 -14.77 7.74 26.57
CA LEU A 58 -15.09 7.13 25.28
C LEU A 58 -14.34 5.84 25.09
N ASP A 59 -15.07 4.80 24.78
CA ASP A 59 -14.49 3.50 24.44
C ASP A 59 -13.74 3.58 23.09
N ARG A 60 -12.82 2.65 22.89
CA ARG A 60 -12.15 2.46 21.62
C ARG A 60 -12.97 1.53 20.75
N ILE A 61 -13.05 1.84 19.46
CA ILE A 61 -13.46 0.84 18.48
C ILE A 61 -12.22 -0.02 18.20
N GLU A 62 -12.26 -1.27 18.61
CA GLU A 62 -11.15 -2.19 18.39
C GLU A 62 -11.06 -2.59 16.91
N SER A 63 -9.85 -2.60 16.39
CA SER A 63 -9.60 -3.11 15.05
C SER A 63 -9.38 -4.62 15.10
N ILE A 64 -9.93 -5.32 14.10
CA ILE A 64 -9.70 -6.75 13.92
C ILE A 64 -8.49 -6.98 13.02
N PRO A 65 -7.65 -7.98 13.35
CA PRO A 65 -6.55 -8.37 12.47
C PRO A 65 -7.07 -8.75 11.08
N THR A 66 -6.47 -8.22 10.04
CA THR A 66 -6.76 -8.61 8.66
C THR A 66 -5.58 -9.40 8.11
N MET A 67 -5.82 -10.65 7.75
CA MET A 67 -4.84 -11.43 6.99
C MET A 67 -4.94 -11.02 5.53
N ARG A 68 -3.85 -10.52 4.98
CA ARG A 68 -3.72 -10.28 3.54
C ARG A 68 -3.12 -11.50 2.88
N GLU A 69 -3.69 -11.90 1.77
CA GLU A 69 -3.11 -12.94 0.94
C GLU A 69 -1.83 -12.41 0.29
N HIS A 70 -0.81 -13.25 0.23
CA HIS A 70 0.46 -12.99 -0.41
C HIS A 70 0.86 -14.15 -1.31
N LEU A 71 1.74 -13.90 -2.27
CA LEU A 71 2.31 -14.93 -3.12
C LEU A 71 3.32 -15.76 -2.35
N SER A 72 3.24 -17.08 -2.45
CA SER A 72 4.34 -17.95 -2.05
C SER A 72 5.50 -17.84 -3.06
N GLN A 73 6.67 -18.37 -2.70
CA GLN A 73 7.82 -18.37 -3.61
C GLN A 73 7.51 -19.15 -4.89
N GLU A 74 6.85 -20.31 -4.78
CA GLU A 74 6.47 -21.15 -5.92
C GLU A 74 5.45 -20.42 -6.82
N GLU A 75 4.50 -19.70 -6.23
CA GLU A 75 3.54 -18.89 -6.97
C GLU A 75 4.22 -17.72 -7.69
N LEU A 76 5.21 -17.10 -7.07
CA LEU A 76 5.97 -16.01 -7.69
C LEU A 76 6.80 -16.51 -8.89
N ILE A 77 7.45 -17.66 -8.76
CA ILE A 77 8.20 -18.30 -9.85
C ILE A 77 7.25 -18.63 -11.01
N ARG A 78 6.14 -19.31 -10.73
CA ARG A 78 5.13 -19.65 -11.73
C ARG A 78 4.55 -18.41 -12.43
N LEU A 79 4.30 -17.34 -11.67
CA LEU A 79 3.84 -16.06 -12.21
C LEU A 79 4.90 -15.46 -13.15
N ALA A 80 6.17 -15.49 -12.76
CA ALA A 80 7.27 -14.98 -13.57
C ALA A 80 7.43 -15.74 -14.91
N GLU A 81 7.19 -17.04 -14.92
CA GLU A 81 7.23 -17.88 -16.12
C GLU A 81 5.98 -17.68 -17.02
N THR A 82 4.85 -17.25 -16.44
CA THR A 82 3.61 -17.05 -17.18
C THR A 82 3.71 -15.80 -18.08
N PRO A 83 3.34 -15.91 -19.38
CA PRO A 83 3.26 -14.75 -20.27
C PRO A 83 2.27 -13.68 -19.74
N CYS A 84 2.64 -12.42 -19.88
CA CYS A 84 1.79 -11.28 -19.53
C CYS A 84 1.58 -10.40 -20.75
N GLU A 85 0.33 -9.98 -20.99
CA GLU A 85 -0.01 -9.07 -22.11
C GLU A 85 0.72 -7.72 -22.00
N GLU A 86 0.98 -7.29 -20.78
CA GLU A 86 1.58 -5.99 -20.47
C GLU A 86 2.98 -6.21 -19.86
N GLU A 87 4.02 -6.19 -20.69
CA GLU A 87 5.39 -6.48 -20.24
C GLU A 87 5.86 -5.51 -19.13
N VAL A 88 5.50 -4.23 -19.23
CA VAL A 88 5.86 -3.24 -18.20
C VAL A 88 5.18 -3.54 -16.87
N LEU A 89 3.95 -4.06 -16.88
CA LEU A 89 3.27 -4.52 -15.67
C LEU A 89 4.02 -5.70 -15.05
N LYS A 90 4.38 -6.71 -15.87
CA LYS A 90 5.12 -7.89 -15.41
C LYS A 90 6.41 -7.48 -14.72
N ARG A 91 7.23 -6.69 -15.38
CA ARG A 91 8.51 -6.22 -14.84
C ARG A 91 8.34 -5.41 -13.57
N ALA A 92 7.45 -4.42 -13.56
CA ALA A 92 7.20 -3.56 -12.41
C ALA A 92 6.64 -4.34 -11.20
N PHE A 93 5.74 -5.29 -11.44
CA PHE A 93 5.13 -6.10 -10.38
C PHE A 93 6.15 -7.05 -9.75
N LEU A 94 6.88 -7.82 -10.55
CA LEU A 94 7.92 -8.73 -10.07
C LEU A 94 9.05 -7.98 -9.36
N PHE A 95 9.45 -6.82 -9.90
CA PHE A 95 10.42 -5.94 -9.23
C PHE A 95 9.92 -5.49 -7.85
N GLY A 96 8.64 -5.14 -7.74
CA GLY A 96 8.00 -4.81 -6.47
C GLY A 96 8.01 -5.97 -5.48
N CYS A 97 7.72 -7.19 -5.94
CA CYS A 97 7.78 -8.40 -5.12
C CYS A 97 9.19 -8.70 -4.58
N LEU A 98 10.22 -8.50 -5.41
CA LEU A 98 11.62 -8.79 -5.04
C LEU A 98 12.26 -7.70 -4.17
N THR A 99 11.77 -6.45 -4.25
CA THR A 99 12.41 -5.31 -3.58
C THR A 99 11.62 -4.76 -2.39
N GLY A 100 10.33 -5.07 -2.30
CA GLY A 100 9.43 -4.48 -1.31
C GLY A 100 9.18 -2.97 -1.50
N LEU A 101 9.59 -2.40 -2.63
CA LEU A 101 9.37 -0.97 -2.90
C LEU A 101 7.88 -0.67 -3.09
N ARG A 102 7.48 0.51 -2.66
CA ARG A 102 6.11 0.96 -2.85
C ARG A 102 5.81 1.21 -4.33
N LYS A 103 4.58 0.98 -4.74
CA LYS A 103 4.11 1.27 -6.09
C LYS A 103 4.47 2.70 -6.56
N SER A 104 4.30 3.69 -5.69
CA SER A 104 4.65 5.08 -6.00
C SER A 104 6.12 5.26 -6.34
N ASP A 105 7.00 4.55 -5.64
CA ASP A 105 8.44 4.66 -5.82
C ASP A 105 8.87 3.96 -7.12
N ILE A 106 8.29 2.80 -7.40
CA ILE A 106 8.50 2.07 -8.67
C ILE A 106 8.03 2.88 -9.88
N LYS A 107 6.88 3.55 -9.80
CA LYS A 107 6.36 4.42 -10.87
C LYS A 107 7.26 5.62 -11.20
N GLN A 108 8.06 6.05 -10.26
CA GLN A 108 8.94 7.21 -10.41
C GLN A 108 10.42 6.81 -10.46
N LEU A 109 10.71 5.51 -10.54
CA LEU A 109 12.08 4.99 -10.51
C LEU A 109 12.81 5.36 -11.80
N THR A 110 14.01 5.92 -11.64
CA THR A 110 14.91 6.29 -12.73
C THR A 110 16.27 5.60 -12.55
N TRP A 111 17.05 5.51 -13.61
CA TRP A 111 18.37 4.90 -13.58
C TRP A 111 19.38 5.64 -12.70
N GLN A 112 19.15 6.92 -12.40
CA GLN A 112 19.98 7.71 -11.48
C GLN A 112 19.90 7.18 -10.03
N GLN A 113 18.81 6.50 -9.68
CA GLN A 113 18.59 5.91 -8.37
C GLN A 113 19.19 4.50 -8.24
N ILE A 114 19.65 3.91 -9.34
CA ILE A 114 20.30 2.59 -9.38
C ILE A 114 21.81 2.79 -9.36
N GLN A 115 22.46 2.36 -8.29
CA GLN A 115 23.88 2.62 -8.07
C GLN A 115 24.61 1.34 -7.64
N PRO A 116 25.89 1.17 -8.03
CA PRO A 116 26.70 0.04 -7.58
C PRO A 116 27.15 0.25 -6.12
N TYR A 117 27.23 -0.85 -5.40
CA TYR A 117 27.84 -0.91 -4.07
C TYR A 117 29.29 -1.42 -4.17
N THR A 118 30.09 -1.21 -3.10
CA THR A 118 31.53 -1.57 -3.06
C THR A 118 31.83 -3.04 -3.34
N ASN A 119 30.85 -3.91 -3.17
CA ASN A 119 30.96 -5.36 -3.44
C ASN A 119 30.39 -5.80 -4.81
N GLY A 120 30.13 -4.85 -5.73
CA GLY A 120 29.57 -5.11 -7.05
C GLY A 120 28.05 -5.36 -7.07
N LYS A 121 27.38 -5.42 -5.91
CA LYS A 121 25.92 -5.49 -5.84
C LYS A 121 25.32 -4.15 -6.18
N MET A 122 24.11 -4.17 -6.72
CA MET A 122 23.36 -2.95 -7.02
C MET A 122 22.41 -2.60 -5.87
N PHE A 123 22.13 -1.32 -5.70
CA PHE A 123 21.11 -0.86 -4.77
C PHE A 123 20.24 0.23 -5.38
N VAL A 124 19.01 0.33 -4.89
CA VAL A 124 18.08 1.42 -5.20
C VAL A 124 18.11 2.44 -4.07
N THR A 125 18.36 3.68 -4.43
CA THR A 125 18.25 4.81 -3.51
C THR A 125 16.86 5.41 -3.62
N THR A 126 16.09 5.33 -2.53
CA THR A 126 14.76 5.94 -2.46
C THR A 126 14.67 6.95 -1.32
N ARG A 127 13.85 7.97 -1.48
CA ARG A 127 13.56 8.93 -0.42
C ARG A 127 12.18 8.62 0.17
N MET A 128 12.15 8.20 1.44
CA MET A 128 10.90 7.94 2.12
C MET A 128 10.03 9.20 2.19
N GLN A 129 8.82 9.14 1.67
CA GLN A 129 7.90 10.29 1.64
C GLN A 129 7.58 10.83 3.04
N LYS A 130 7.39 9.93 3.99
CA LYS A 130 6.93 10.26 5.35
C LYS A 130 8.03 10.85 6.24
N THR A 131 9.24 10.28 6.20
CA THR A 131 10.35 10.67 7.08
C THR A 131 11.40 11.50 6.37
N LYS A 132 11.31 11.63 5.04
CA LYS A 132 12.31 12.30 4.17
C LYS A 132 13.70 11.66 4.20
N GLN A 133 13.84 10.52 4.88
CA GLN A 133 15.10 9.78 4.96
C GLN A 133 15.43 9.13 3.61
N ILE A 134 16.71 9.11 3.28
CA ILE A 134 17.26 8.37 2.15
C ILE A 134 17.49 6.93 2.62
N VAL A 135 16.96 5.96 1.88
CA VAL A 135 17.13 4.54 2.14
C VAL A 135 17.80 3.90 0.93
N HIS A 136 18.82 3.10 1.20
CA HIS A 136 19.53 2.31 0.21
C HIS A 136 19.10 0.86 0.34
N ASN A 137 18.29 0.38 -0.61
CA ASN A 137 17.81 -1.00 -0.63
C ASN A 137 18.66 -1.81 -1.61
N PRO A 138 19.39 -2.83 -1.15
CA PRO A 138 20.08 -3.74 -2.05
C PRO A 138 19.07 -4.49 -2.91
N ILE A 139 19.41 -4.72 -4.17
CA ILE A 139 18.60 -5.49 -5.11
C ILE A 139 19.36 -6.73 -5.57
N SER A 140 18.62 -7.83 -5.76
CA SER A 140 19.18 -9.06 -6.29
C SER A 140 19.48 -8.93 -7.79
N ASP A 141 20.26 -9.86 -8.34
CA ASP A 141 20.54 -9.91 -9.77
C ASP A 141 19.26 -10.14 -10.58
N GLU A 142 18.31 -10.92 -10.05
CA GLU A 142 17.00 -11.13 -10.65
C GLU A 142 16.21 -9.82 -10.72
N ALA A 143 16.18 -9.06 -9.63
CA ALA A 143 15.52 -7.76 -9.60
C ALA A 143 16.22 -6.77 -10.55
N TYR A 144 17.54 -6.80 -10.63
CA TYR A 144 18.30 -5.94 -11.55
C TYR A 144 17.96 -6.23 -13.02
N ARG A 145 17.85 -7.51 -13.42
CA ARG A 145 17.45 -7.89 -14.80
C ARG A 145 16.07 -7.35 -15.19
N LEU A 146 15.14 -7.20 -14.23
CA LEU A 146 13.80 -6.65 -14.49
C LEU A 146 13.82 -5.15 -14.83
N LEU A 147 14.90 -4.45 -14.53
CA LEU A 147 15.04 -3.04 -14.92
C LEU A 147 15.16 -2.86 -16.44
N GLY A 148 15.70 -3.87 -17.14
CA GLY A 148 15.92 -3.83 -18.59
C GLY A 148 17.17 -3.03 -18.97
N GLU A 149 17.20 -2.53 -20.21
CA GLU A 149 18.31 -1.72 -20.70
C GLU A 149 18.28 -0.29 -20.13
N ARG A 150 19.47 0.25 -19.91
CA ARG A 150 19.60 1.61 -19.37
C ARG A 150 19.21 2.64 -20.41
N HIS A 151 18.32 3.54 -20.00
CA HIS A 151 17.82 4.64 -20.85
C HIS A 151 17.52 5.88 -19.99
N ASP A 152 17.28 7.00 -20.63
CA ASP A 152 16.82 8.20 -19.94
C ASP A 152 15.34 8.10 -19.58
N GLY A 153 14.96 8.72 -18.45
CA GLY A 153 13.58 8.75 -17.97
C GLY A 153 13.22 7.64 -16.97
N LEU A 154 11.96 7.25 -16.96
CA LEU A 154 11.40 6.28 -16.02
C LEU A 154 11.71 4.85 -16.46
N ILE A 155 12.24 4.03 -15.56
CA ILE A 155 12.57 2.61 -15.84
C ILE A 155 11.31 1.81 -16.23
N PHE A 156 10.19 2.08 -15.56
CA PHE A 156 8.91 1.43 -15.84
C PHE A 156 7.95 2.41 -16.54
N ASP A 157 8.44 3.11 -17.56
CA ASP A 157 7.58 4.01 -18.33
C ASP A 157 6.38 3.25 -18.91
N GLY A 158 5.22 3.90 -18.92
CA GLY A 158 3.96 3.28 -19.33
C GLY A 158 3.26 2.45 -18.25
N PHE A 159 3.86 2.19 -17.10
CA PHE A 159 3.20 1.50 -15.97
C PHE A 159 2.10 2.37 -15.37
N LYS A 160 0.83 1.93 -15.47
CA LYS A 160 -0.36 2.69 -15.07
C LYS A 160 -1.21 1.93 -14.06
N ASP A 161 -1.88 2.66 -13.17
CA ASP A 161 -2.75 2.07 -12.14
C ASP A 161 -3.89 1.21 -12.70
N LYS A 162 -4.39 1.52 -13.89
CA LYS A 162 -5.41 0.71 -14.58
C LYS A 162 -4.96 -0.73 -14.86
N MET A 163 -3.64 -0.96 -14.99
CA MET A 163 -3.08 -2.29 -15.23
C MET A 163 -3.19 -3.19 -14.00
N LEU A 164 -3.31 -2.62 -12.81
CA LEU A 164 -3.45 -3.35 -11.55
C LEU A 164 -4.84 -3.92 -11.31
N GLN A 165 -5.82 -3.56 -12.11
CA GLN A 165 -7.20 -4.07 -12.00
C GLN A 165 -7.41 -5.28 -12.93
N GLY A 166 -7.69 -5.03 -14.19
CA GLY A 166 -7.95 -6.07 -15.20
C GLY A 166 -6.72 -6.88 -15.60
N PRO A 167 -5.68 -6.26 -16.15
CA PRO A 167 -4.49 -6.97 -16.64
C PRO A 167 -3.80 -7.81 -15.58
N LEU A 168 -3.56 -7.28 -14.39
CA LEU A 168 -2.95 -8.04 -13.29
C LEU A 168 -3.80 -9.27 -12.91
N LYS A 169 -5.12 -9.10 -12.82
CA LYS A 169 -6.01 -10.21 -12.48
C LYS A 169 -5.99 -11.31 -13.54
N ARG A 170 -5.99 -10.96 -14.83
CA ARG A 170 -5.90 -11.94 -15.92
C ARG A 170 -4.58 -12.71 -15.86
N TRP A 171 -3.49 -12.00 -15.65
CA TRP A 171 -2.16 -12.62 -15.56
C TRP A 171 -2.03 -13.57 -14.35
N LEU A 172 -2.54 -13.18 -13.16
CA LEU A 172 -2.61 -14.05 -11.98
C LEU A 172 -3.44 -15.32 -12.26
N LEU A 173 -4.60 -15.16 -12.90
CA LEU A 173 -5.45 -16.31 -13.27
C LEU A 173 -4.76 -17.23 -14.27
N ALA A 174 -4.05 -16.69 -15.27
CA ALA A 174 -3.29 -17.46 -16.23
C ALA A 174 -2.17 -18.27 -15.55
N ALA A 175 -1.59 -17.76 -14.46
CA ALA A 175 -0.62 -18.45 -13.62
C ALA A 175 -1.26 -19.45 -12.62
N GLY A 176 -2.59 -19.64 -12.65
CA GLY A 176 -3.31 -20.49 -11.71
C GLY A 176 -3.40 -19.94 -10.28
N ILE A 177 -3.29 -18.61 -10.12
CA ILE A 177 -3.34 -17.93 -8.83
C ILE A 177 -4.72 -17.30 -8.67
N THR A 178 -5.52 -17.84 -7.74
CA THR A 178 -6.89 -17.38 -7.45
C THR A 178 -6.96 -16.44 -6.26
N LYS A 179 -5.86 -16.26 -5.52
CA LYS A 179 -5.73 -15.36 -4.39
C LYS A 179 -6.00 -13.90 -4.79
N LYS A 180 -6.53 -13.12 -3.86
CA LYS A 180 -6.73 -11.67 -4.04
C LYS A 180 -5.41 -10.93 -3.84
N ILE A 181 -4.56 -10.97 -4.83
CA ILE A 181 -3.27 -10.29 -4.82
C ILE A 181 -3.42 -8.84 -5.27
N THR A 182 -2.75 -7.94 -4.58
CA THR A 182 -2.61 -6.53 -4.93
C THR A 182 -1.14 -6.16 -5.04
N PHE A 183 -0.83 -4.97 -5.53
CA PHE A 183 0.56 -4.51 -5.64
C PHE A 183 1.27 -4.34 -4.27
N HIS A 184 0.53 -4.32 -3.19
CA HIS A 184 1.03 -4.15 -1.81
C HIS A 184 0.79 -5.41 -0.95
N CYS A 185 1.03 -6.57 -1.51
CA CYS A 185 0.96 -7.84 -0.79
C CYS A 185 2.32 -8.26 -0.28
#